data_4227cc729316b90f6ee4137ebd1f9604
#
_entry.id   4227cc729316b90f6ee4137ebd1f9604
#
_cell.length_a   1.000
_cell.length_b   1.000
_cell.length_c   1.000
_cell.angle_alpha   90.00
_cell.angle_beta   90.00
_cell.angle_gamma   90.00
#
_symmetry.space_group_name_H-M   'P 1'
#
loop_
_entity.id
_entity.type
_entity.pdbx_description
1 polymer ?
#
loop_
_entity_poly.entity_id
_entity_poly.type
_entity_poly.pdbx_seq_one_letter_code
_entity_poly.pdbx_strand_id
1 'polypeptide(L)'
;MRRFVAQNTGLVTRGGNFSQLTPVERERILVRARELAGGDGYRTVNAVARTIAGEAGRAVETIRLILKHHDEANPGAGIFNRSPLQVEANDQRLAVWEAYVEGTSVEALAVRFERPIAWVYQTITQMRARELRVRKIESVGSPDFEAPDAEQTILHPAPSVPLYRETPPTARRAPSALPAYLANLFRLPLLTPEGEFILFRQMNYLRHKARQAIEQMDPDTVSAAELDRIEGWLRQAEAVKNEIVQANLRLVVSIAKRHVQPRQDLFELISDGNVSLMRAVDKFDYTRGFKFSTYASWAIMKNFARSIPESRRHADRYQTGWDEVLETVGATPPEEHNGEYLAVVRRSLDRMLATLDPRERAILRQRYGLDDAGAPRTLEQIGQRFGVSKERVRQLESRALAKLRGDFEAEAEELVGA
;
A
#
# COMPACT_ATOMS: atom_id res chain seq x y z
N MET A 1 -53.26 28.90 -5.24
CA MET A 1 -52.39 30.09 -5.10
C MET A 1 -51.26 29.76 -4.15
N ARG A 2 -50.06 29.66 -4.64
CA ARG A 2 -48.73 30.11 -4.16
C ARG A 2 -47.66 29.40 -4.96
N ARG A 3 -47.06 30.15 -5.88
CA ARG A 3 -45.86 29.83 -6.65
C ARG A 3 -44.68 29.75 -5.69
N PHE A 4 -43.86 28.68 -5.79
CA PHE A 4 -42.49 28.69 -5.27
C PHE A 4 -41.54 28.82 -6.45
N VAL A 5 -40.86 29.96 -6.46
CA VAL A 5 -39.75 30.30 -7.36
C VAL A 5 -38.51 29.58 -6.85
N ALA A 6 -37.92 28.72 -7.67
CA ALA A 6 -36.60 28.14 -7.42
C ALA A 6 -35.53 29.19 -7.75
N GLN A 7 -34.82 29.63 -6.73
CA GLN A 7 -33.64 30.48 -6.89
C GLN A 7 -32.45 29.62 -7.37
N ASN A 8 -31.93 30.05 -8.51
CA ASN A 8 -30.67 29.62 -9.11
C ASN A 8 -29.51 30.10 -8.22
N THR A 9 -28.80 29.18 -7.55
CA THR A 9 -27.49 29.47 -6.99
C THR A 9 -26.41 28.99 -7.97
N GLY A 10 -25.84 29.98 -8.68
CA GLY A 10 -24.71 29.78 -9.57
C GLY A 10 -23.45 29.40 -8.82
N LEU A 11 -22.89 28.26 -9.19
CA LEU A 11 -21.49 27.92 -8.95
C LEU A 11 -20.72 28.17 -10.24
N VAL A 12 -19.96 29.25 -10.24
CA VAL A 12 -18.99 29.61 -11.27
C VAL A 12 -17.78 28.65 -11.12
N THR A 13 -17.61 27.78 -12.09
CA THR A 13 -16.33 27.07 -12.30
C THR A 13 -15.73 27.48 -13.64
N ARG A 14 -14.46 27.80 -13.59
CA ARG A 14 -13.62 28.34 -14.66
C ARG A 14 -13.52 27.44 -15.90
N GLY A 15 -13.74 28.04 -17.07
CA GLY A 15 -12.97 27.84 -18.30
C GLY A 15 -13.03 26.46 -18.95
N GLY A 16 -14.06 26.19 -19.74
CA GLY A 16 -14.14 25.22 -20.81
C GLY A 16 -15.47 25.46 -21.53
N ASN A 17 -15.47 25.60 -22.86
CA ASN A 17 -16.69 25.73 -23.66
C ASN A 17 -17.60 24.51 -23.46
N PHE A 18 -18.45 24.53 -22.44
CA PHE A 18 -19.53 23.57 -22.26
C PHE A 18 -20.71 24.02 -23.15
N SER A 19 -20.70 23.56 -24.41
CA SER A 19 -21.92 23.60 -25.19
C SER A 19 -22.97 22.73 -24.47
N GLN A 20 -24.10 23.35 -24.04
CA GLN A 20 -25.20 22.61 -23.43
C GLN A 20 -25.68 21.55 -24.41
N LEU A 21 -25.83 20.30 -23.95
CA LEU A 21 -26.36 19.21 -24.74
C LEU A 21 -27.77 19.54 -25.18
N THR A 22 -28.01 19.43 -26.47
CA THR A 22 -29.35 19.59 -27.01
C THR A 22 -30.25 18.42 -26.59
N PRO A 23 -31.57 18.60 -26.47
CA PRO A 23 -32.49 17.50 -26.18
C PRO A 23 -32.35 16.32 -27.14
N VAL A 24 -32.06 16.61 -28.41
CA VAL A 24 -31.86 15.58 -29.47
C VAL A 24 -30.58 14.76 -29.23
N GLU A 25 -29.48 15.41 -28.83
CA GLU A 25 -28.24 14.71 -28.48
C GLU A 25 -28.43 13.83 -27.24
N ARG A 26 -29.16 14.33 -26.24
CA ARG A 26 -29.48 13.56 -25.04
C ARG A 26 -30.29 12.30 -25.38
N GLU A 27 -31.29 12.41 -26.25
CA GLU A 27 -32.10 11.28 -26.69
C GLU A 27 -31.26 10.25 -27.46
N ARG A 28 -30.38 10.69 -28.37
CA ARG A 28 -29.44 9.79 -29.08
C ARG A 28 -28.54 9.01 -28.13
N ILE A 29 -28.01 9.68 -27.09
CA ILE A 29 -27.18 9.03 -26.06
C ILE A 29 -27.97 7.95 -25.32
N LEU A 30 -29.23 8.21 -24.98
CA LEU A 30 -30.11 7.25 -24.29
C LEU A 30 -30.48 6.06 -25.16
N VAL A 31 -30.80 6.27 -26.44
CA VAL A 31 -31.07 5.19 -27.41
C VAL A 31 -29.84 4.31 -27.57
N ARG A 32 -28.68 4.93 -27.78
CA ARG A 32 -27.42 4.19 -27.92
C ARG A 32 -27.04 3.42 -26.65
N ALA A 33 -27.33 3.99 -25.48
CA ALA A 33 -27.09 3.30 -24.21
C ALA A 33 -28.00 2.07 -24.04
N ARG A 34 -29.26 2.11 -24.49
CA ARG A 34 -30.17 0.96 -24.49
C ARG A 34 -29.68 -0.16 -25.41
N GLU A 35 -29.20 0.19 -26.62
CA GLU A 35 -28.62 -0.76 -27.55
C GLU A 35 -27.39 -1.48 -26.96
N LEU A 36 -26.48 -0.71 -26.35
CA LEU A 36 -25.26 -1.24 -25.76
C LEU A 36 -25.52 -2.03 -24.47
N ALA A 37 -26.52 -1.67 -23.68
CA ALA A 37 -26.92 -2.37 -22.47
C ALA A 37 -27.71 -3.66 -22.75
N GLY A 38 -28.43 -3.73 -23.90
CA GLY A 38 -29.22 -4.90 -24.32
C GLY A 38 -28.43 -6.00 -25.07
N GLY A 39 -27.16 -5.79 -25.37
CA GLY A 39 -26.28 -6.81 -25.97
C GLY A 39 -25.73 -7.79 -24.92
N ASP A 40 -25.37 -9.02 -25.36
CA ASP A 40 -24.89 -10.17 -24.57
C ASP A 40 -23.61 -9.88 -23.70
N GLY A 41 -23.64 -8.88 -22.90
CA GLY A 41 -22.56 -8.59 -21.94
C GLY A 41 -23.03 -7.56 -20.95
N TYR A 42 -22.98 -7.90 -19.68
CA TYR A 42 -23.15 -6.99 -18.54
C TYR A 42 -22.21 -5.80 -18.68
N ARG A 43 -22.59 -4.81 -19.47
CA ARG A 43 -21.83 -3.58 -19.60
C ARG A 43 -22.21 -2.67 -18.44
N THR A 44 -21.26 -2.41 -17.56
CA THR A 44 -21.44 -1.43 -16.47
C THR A 44 -21.71 -0.04 -17.06
N VAL A 45 -22.43 0.81 -16.31
CA VAL A 45 -22.66 2.22 -16.67
C VAL A 45 -21.37 2.89 -17.15
N ASN A 46 -20.23 2.60 -16.49
CA ASN A 46 -18.93 3.16 -16.83
C ASN A 46 -18.39 2.65 -18.18
N ALA A 47 -18.63 1.37 -18.54
CA ALA A 47 -18.19 0.83 -19.81
C ALA A 47 -19.00 1.41 -20.97
N VAL A 48 -20.33 1.47 -20.82
CA VAL A 48 -21.24 2.08 -21.79
C VAL A 48 -20.95 3.59 -21.93
N ALA A 49 -20.74 4.29 -20.83
CA ALA A 49 -20.40 5.71 -20.85
C ALA A 49 -19.09 6.00 -21.60
N ARG A 50 -18.06 5.15 -21.46
CA ARG A 50 -16.79 5.28 -22.21
C ARG A 50 -16.98 5.07 -23.71
N THR A 51 -17.75 4.06 -24.10
CA THR A 51 -18.03 3.78 -25.52
C THR A 51 -18.76 4.95 -26.16
N ILE A 52 -19.84 5.42 -25.55
CA ILE A 52 -20.63 6.55 -26.05
C ILE A 52 -19.83 7.85 -26.03
N ALA A 53 -18.98 8.08 -25.03
CA ALA A 53 -18.11 9.25 -24.96
C ALA A 53 -17.14 9.33 -26.15
N GLY A 54 -16.59 8.19 -26.56
CA GLY A 54 -15.76 8.07 -27.76
C GLY A 54 -16.55 8.34 -29.05
N GLU A 55 -17.79 7.83 -29.17
CA GLU A 55 -18.65 8.01 -30.33
C GLU A 55 -19.20 9.46 -30.44
N ALA A 56 -19.56 10.08 -29.31
CA ALA A 56 -20.18 11.39 -29.25
C ALA A 56 -19.20 12.56 -29.09
N GLY A 57 -17.90 12.29 -28.91
CA GLY A 57 -16.87 13.33 -28.67
C GLY A 57 -17.09 14.14 -27.38
N ARG A 58 -17.68 13.52 -26.34
CA ARG A 58 -18.04 14.15 -25.08
C ARG A 58 -17.26 13.51 -23.90
N ALA A 59 -17.16 14.25 -22.78
CA ALA A 59 -16.53 13.70 -21.58
C ALA A 59 -17.32 12.50 -21.02
N VAL A 60 -16.61 11.44 -20.60
CA VAL A 60 -17.19 10.23 -20.01
C VAL A 60 -18.10 10.55 -18.83
N GLU A 61 -17.70 11.50 -17.99
CA GLU A 61 -18.46 11.90 -16.82
C GLU A 61 -19.80 12.57 -17.19
N THR A 62 -19.83 13.35 -18.26
CA THR A 62 -21.08 13.96 -18.78
C THR A 62 -22.06 12.87 -19.20
N ILE A 63 -21.60 11.86 -19.95
CA ILE A 63 -22.45 10.74 -20.37
C ILE A 63 -22.92 9.95 -19.15
N ARG A 64 -22.03 9.67 -18.18
CA ARG A 64 -22.38 8.95 -16.95
C ARG A 64 -23.49 9.65 -16.15
N LEU A 65 -23.41 10.98 -16.02
CA LEU A 65 -24.42 11.78 -15.33
C LEU A 65 -25.78 11.75 -16.06
N ILE A 66 -25.78 11.81 -17.39
CA ILE A 66 -27.02 11.71 -18.19
C ILE A 66 -27.71 10.38 -17.93
N LEU A 67 -26.95 9.26 -17.99
CA LEU A 67 -27.48 7.92 -17.78
C LEU A 67 -28.00 7.75 -16.34
N LYS A 68 -27.28 8.25 -15.35
CA LYS A 68 -27.70 8.23 -13.95
C LYS A 68 -28.97 9.02 -13.71
N HIS A 69 -29.06 10.26 -14.19
CA HIS A 69 -30.28 11.07 -14.07
C HIS A 69 -31.48 10.49 -14.80
N HIS A 70 -31.27 9.85 -15.98
CA HIS A 70 -32.34 9.14 -16.68
C HIS A 70 -32.90 8.01 -15.81
N ASP A 71 -32.05 7.20 -15.23
CA ASP A 71 -32.43 6.04 -14.41
C ASP A 71 -33.09 6.46 -13.09
N GLU A 72 -32.60 7.54 -12.46
CA GLU A 72 -33.23 8.15 -11.28
C GLU A 72 -34.63 8.72 -11.58
N ALA A 73 -34.80 9.31 -12.76
CA ALA A 73 -36.10 9.87 -13.19
C ALA A 73 -37.09 8.80 -13.65
N ASN A 74 -36.63 7.58 -14.00
CA ASN A 74 -37.43 6.49 -14.51
C ASN A 74 -37.18 5.18 -13.74
N PRO A 75 -37.59 5.06 -12.47
CA PRO A 75 -37.29 3.89 -11.63
C PRO A 75 -37.76 2.55 -12.18
N GLY A 76 -38.78 2.53 -13.05
CA GLY A 76 -39.33 1.30 -13.67
C GLY A 76 -38.86 1.03 -15.10
N ALA A 77 -38.23 2.00 -15.77
CA ALA A 77 -37.81 1.93 -17.18
C ALA A 77 -36.36 2.42 -17.37
N GLY A 78 -35.56 2.42 -16.32
CA GLY A 78 -34.15 2.79 -16.37
C GLY A 78 -33.32 1.81 -17.20
N ILE A 79 -32.28 2.32 -17.85
CA ILE A 79 -31.41 1.53 -18.73
C ILE A 79 -30.55 0.55 -17.92
N PHE A 80 -30.13 0.97 -16.71
CA PHE A 80 -29.29 0.19 -15.81
C PHE A 80 -29.97 -0.11 -14.48
N ASN A 81 -31.20 0.36 -14.27
CA ASN A 81 -31.97 0.02 -13.08
C ASN A 81 -32.36 -1.44 -13.12
N ARG A 82 -31.98 -2.15 -12.09
CA ARG A 82 -32.41 -3.54 -11.88
C ARG A 82 -33.92 -3.54 -11.61
N SER A 83 -34.62 -4.56 -12.12
CA SER A 83 -36.02 -4.74 -11.79
C SER A 83 -36.19 -4.86 -10.25
N PRO A 84 -37.31 -4.46 -9.66
CA PRO A 84 -37.58 -4.62 -8.22
C PRO A 84 -37.30 -6.05 -7.72
N LEU A 85 -37.63 -7.07 -8.50
CA LEU A 85 -37.33 -8.48 -8.22
C LEU A 85 -35.81 -8.78 -8.15
N GLN A 86 -34.99 -8.11 -8.96
CA GLN A 86 -33.53 -8.27 -8.91
C GLN A 86 -32.91 -7.52 -7.72
N VAL A 87 -33.49 -6.40 -7.30
CA VAL A 87 -33.08 -5.67 -6.10
C VAL A 87 -33.36 -6.53 -4.86
N GLU A 88 -34.58 -7.05 -4.72
CA GLU A 88 -34.95 -7.94 -3.61
C GLU A 88 -34.09 -9.21 -3.58
N ALA A 89 -33.84 -9.83 -4.73
CA ALA A 89 -32.96 -11.01 -4.80
C ALA A 89 -31.51 -10.71 -4.41
N ASN A 90 -31.00 -9.52 -4.72
CA ASN A 90 -29.67 -9.11 -4.29
C ASN A 90 -29.62 -8.79 -2.80
N ASP A 91 -30.66 -8.13 -2.25
CA ASP A 91 -30.76 -7.84 -0.84
C ASP A 91 -30.84 -9.15 -0.01
N GLN A 92 -31.60 -10.14 -0.49
CA GLN A 92 -31.63 -11.47 0.12
C GLN A 92 -30.26 -12.16 0.10
N ARG A 93 -29.53 -12.09 -1.04
CA ARG A 93 -28.18 -12.68 -1.15
C ARG A 93 -27.19 -12.00 -0.21
N LEU A 94 -27.26 -10.67 -0.09
CA LEU A 94 -26.43 -9.93 0.84
C LEU A 94 -26.76 -10.33 2.30
N ALA A 95 -28.04 -10.41 2.66
CA ALA A 95 -28.46 -10.81 4.01
C ALA A 95 -28.03 -12.25 4.35
N VAL A 96 -28.07 -13.17 3.37
CA VAL A 96 -27.55 -14.54 3.53
C VAL A 96 -26.02 -14.50 3.78
N TRP A 97 -25.29 -13.68 3.02
CA TRP A 97 -23.85 -13.54 3.16
C TRP A 97 -23.46 -12.97 4.52
N GLU A 98 -24.09 -11.89 4.97
CA GLU A 98 -23.86 -11.27 6.27
C GLU A 98 -24.10 -12.27 7.41
N ALA A 99 -25.24 -12.97 7.40
CA ALA A 99 -25.55 -13.97 8.40
C ALA A 99 -24.61 -15.19 8.37
N TYR A 100 -24.08 -15.56 7.18
CA TYR A 100 -23.05 -16.59 7.05
C TYR A 100 -21.72 -16.16 7.67
N VAL A 101 -21.29 -14.94 7.44
CA VAL A 101 -20.06 -14.37 8.02
C VAL A 101 -20.16 -14.23 9.53
N GLU A 102 -21.38 -13.98 10.08
CA GLU A 102 -21.68 -13.98 11.51
C GLU A 102 -21.66 -15.39 12.14
N GLY A 103 -21.52 -16.44 11.33
CA GLY A 103 -21.39 -17.83 11.81
C GLY A 103 -22.67 -18.65 11.77
N THR A 104 -23.75 -18.18 11.10
CA THR A 104 -24.98 -18.96 10.93
C THR A 104 -24.72 -20.14 9.99
N SER A 105 -25.17 -21.35 10.34
CA SER A 105 -24.97 -22.53 9.50
C SER A 105 -25.81 -22.49 8.21
N VAL A 106 -25.33 -23.18 7.16
CA VAL A 106 -25.99 -23.20 5.86
C VAL A 106 -27.43 -23.76 5.94
N GLU A 107 -27.64 -24.76 6.80
CA GLU A 107 -28.96 -25.38 7.04
C GLU A 107 -29.92 -24.37 7.69
N ALA A 108 -29.43 -23.62 8.69
CA ALA A 108 -30.21 -22.57 9.35
C ALA A 108 -30.56 -21.42 8.40
N LEU A 109 -29.62 -21.06 7.51
CA LEU A 109 -29.86 -20.06 6.47
C LEU A 109 -30.93 -20.53 5.46
N ALA A 110 -30.87 -21.81 5.03
CA ALA A 110 -31.86 -22.37 4.14
C ALA A 110 -33.30 -22.32 4.72
N VAL A 111 -33.42 -22.61 6.01
CA VAL A 111 -34.70 -22.52 6.74
C VAL A 111 -35.11 -21.04 6.90
N ARG A 112 -34.21 -20.18 7.37
CA ARG A 112 -34.50 -18.76 7.65
C ARG A 112 -34.97 -17.99 6.41
N PHE A 113 -34.35 -18.27 5.25
CA PHE A 113 -34.66 -17.57 4.01
C PHE A 113 -35.62 -18.35 3.08
N GLU A 114 -36.13 -19.48 3.54
CA GLU A 114 -37.05 -20.37 2.80
C GLU A 114 -36.48 -20.72 1.38
N ARG A 115 -35.19 -21.03 1.34
CA ARG A 115 -34.48 -21.34 0.08
C ARG A 115 -33.83 -22.74 0.14
N PRO A 116 -33.71 -23.42 -1.00
CA PRO A 116 -32.97 -24.68 -1.05
C PRO A 116 -31.52 -24.51 -0.60
N ILE A 117 -30.98 -25.51 0.09
CA ILE A 117 -29.56 -25.52 0.55
C ILE A 117 -28.61 -25.26 -0.63
N ALA A 118 -28.89 -25.82 -1.82
CA ALA A 118 -28.07 -25.58 -3.02
C ALA A 118 -28.02 -24.10 -3.42
N TRP A 119 -29.13 -23.37 -3.27
CA TRP A 119 -29.19 -21.93 -3.55
C TRP A 119 -28.35 -21.15 -2.52
N VAL A 120 -28.36 -21.55 -1.27
CA VAL A 120 -27.53 -20.92 -0.22
C VAL A 120 -26.04 -21.12 -0.53
N TYR A 121 -25.61 -22.35 -0.86
CA TYR A 121 -24.23 -22.63 -1.28
C TYR A 121 -23.83 -21.82 -2.50
N GLN A 122 -24.68 -21.76 -3.53
CA GLN A 122 -24.41 -20.96 -4.72
C GLN A 122 -24.28 -19.47 -4.38
N THR A 123 -25.15 -18.95 -3.51
CA THR A 123 -25.09 -17.56 -3.05
C THR A 123 -23.78 -17.26 -2.32
N ILE A 124 -23.38 -18.13 -1.39
CA ILE A 124 -22.10 -17.99 -0.65
C ILE A 124 -20.94 -18.01 -1.63
N THR A 125 -20.91 -18.94 -2.58
CA THR A 125 -19.86 -19.03 -3.60
C THR A 125 -19.77 -17.76 -4.45
N GLN A 126 -20.89 -17.23 -4.91
CA GLN A 126 -20.95 -16.00 -5.69
C GLN A 126 -20.48 -14.77 -4.87
N MET A 127 -20.85 -14.70 -3.58
CA MET A 127 -20.45 -13.60 -2.73
C MET A 127 -18.95 -13.66 -2.40
N ARG A 128 -18.39 -14.85 -2.09
CA ARG A 128 -16.93 -15.06 -1.97
C ARG A 128 -16.19 -14.62 -3.24
N ALA A 129 -16.68 -15.01 -4.41
CA ALA A 129 -16.08 -14.62 -5.69
C ALA A 129 -16.07 -13.10 -5.92
N ARG A 130 -17.17 -12.43 -5.57
CA ARG A 130 -17.28 -10.97 -5.67
C ARG A 130 -16.34 -10.26 -4.69
N GLU A 131 -16.21 -10.76 -3.46
CA GLU A 131 -15.28 -10.24 -2.47
C GLU A 131 -13.83 -10.37 -2.95
N LEU A 132 -13.43 -11.55 -3.46
CA LEU A 132 -12.11 -11.76 -4.03
C LEU A 132 -11.81 -10.80 -5.20
N ARG A 133 -12.80 -10.52 -6.04
CA ARG A 133 -12.64 -9.63 -7.20
C ARG A 133 -12.44 -8.16 -6.82
N VAL A 134 -12.95 -7.72 -5.68
CA VAL A 134 -12.75 -6.36 -5.14
C VAL A 134 -11.41 -6.26 -4.41
N ARG A 135 -10.88 -7.38 -3.92
CA ARG A 135 -9.63 -7.41 -3.16
C ARG A 135 -8.44 -7.03 -4.04
N LYS A 136 -7.76 -5.93 -3.66
CA LYS A 136 -6.54 -5.51 -4.32
C LYS A 136 -5.37 -6.44 -3.93
N ILE A 137 -4.87 -7.21 -4.87
CA ILE A 137 -3.72 -8.10 -4.68
C ILE A 137 -2.51 -7.43 -5.34
N GLU A 138 -1.59 -6.93 -4.50
CA GLU A 138 -0.33 -6.35 -4.96
C GLU A 138 0.70 -7.48 -5.14
N SER A 139 1.34 -7.54 -6.31
CA SER A 139 2.41 -8.49 -6.61
C SER A 139 3.43 -7.84 -7.54
N VAL A 140 4.69 -8.14 -7.32
CA VAL A 140 5.78 -7.79 -8.23
C VAL A 140 5.90 -8.92 -9.25
N GLY A 141 5.66 -8.60 -10.52
CA GLY A 141 5.76 -9.58 -11.62
C GLY A 141 7.21 -9.90 -11.93
N SER A 142 7.44 -11.13 -12.39
CA SER A 142 8.72 -11.56 -12.96
C SER A 142 8.45 -12.35 -14.26
N PRO A 143 9.31 -12.24 -15.30
CA PRO A 143 9.16 -13.01 -16.53
C PRO A 143 9.11 -14.53 -16.27
N ASP A 144 9.77 -15.00 -15.23
CA ASP A 144 9.81 -16.41 -14.86
C ASP A 144 8.46 -16.99 -14.45
N PHE A 145 7.46 -16.13 -14.14
CA PHE A 145 6.14 -16.58 -13.69
C PHE A 145 5.29 -17.18 -14.81
N GLU A 146 5.63 -16.86 -16.06
CA GLU A 146 4.96 -17.38 -17.26
C GLU A 146 5.63 -18.67 -17.79
N ALA A 147 6.72 -19.14 -17.18
CA ALA A 147 7.40 -20.35 -17.60
C ALA A 147 6.53 -21.60 -17.32
N PRO A 148 6.53 -22.62 -18.22
CA PRO A 148 5.70 -23.82 -18.04
C PRO A 148 5.99 -24.61 -16.76
N ASP A 149 7.22 -24.54 -16.24
CA ASP A 149 7.73 -25.20 -15.04
C ASP A 149 7.82 -24.26 -13.83
N ALA A 150 7.25 -23.03 -13.94
CA ALA A 150 7.33 -22.00 -12.91
C ALA A 150 6.87 -22.50 -11.53
N GLU A 151 5.75 -23.24 -11.49
CA GLU A 151 5.21 -23.76 -10.23
C GLU A 151 6.20 -24.68 -9.52
N GLN A 152 6.78 -25.62 -10.25
CA GLN A 152 7.72 -26.58 -9.69
C GLN A 152 9.04 -25.92 -9.26
N THR A 153 9.55 -25.02 -10.11
CA THR A 153 10.83 -24.34 -9.87
C THR A 153 10.76 -23.32 -8.74
N ILE A 154 9.61 -22.62 -8.61
CA ILE A 154 9.46 -21.53 -7.64
C ILE A 154 8.98 -22.05 -6.29
N LEU A 155 7.98 -22.94 -6.26
CA LEU A 155 7.41 -23.44 -5.01
C LEU A 155 8.23 -24.57 -4.39
N HIS A 156 9.05 -25.27 -5.19
CA HIS A 156 9.91 -26.36 -4.74
C HIS A 156 11.37 -26.08 -5.13
N PRO A 157 12.02 -25.06 -4.49
CA PRO A 157 13.42 -24.74 -4.78
C PRO A 157 14.34 -25.92 -4.47
N ALA A 158 15.47 -25.98 -5.17
CA ALA A 158 16.45 -27.04 -4.95
C ALA A 158 16.90 -27.06 -3.48
N PRO A 159 16.95 -28.23 -2.84
CA PRO A 159 17.32 -28.37 -1.42
C PRO A 159 18.76 -27.95 -1.10
N SER A 160 19.59 -27.71 -2.11
CA SER A 160 20.96 -27.26 -1.97
C SER A 160 21.13 -25.80 -1.55
N VAL A 161 20.06 -24.99 -1.64
CA VAL A 161 20.12 -23.56 -1.28
C VAL A 161 19.58 -23.38 0.14
N PRO A 162 20.41 -23.03 1.13
CA PRO A 162 19.96 -22.83 2.49
C PRO A 162 19.12 -21.54 2.60
N LEU A 163 17.87 -21.65 3.03
CA LEU A 163 17.00 -20.51 3.25
C LEU A 163 17.46 -19.66 4.44
N TYR A 164 18.04 -20.30 5.44
CA TYR A 164 18.43 -19.67 6.70
C TYR A 164 19.92 -19.77 6.93
N ARG A 165 20.46 -18.73 7.57
CA ARG A 165 21.86 -18.72 8.01
C ARG A 165 22.07 -19.73 9.12
N GLU A 166 23.16 -20.48 9.06
CA GLU A 166 23.66 -21.24 10.20
C GLU A 166 24.10 -20.27 11.29
N THR A 167 23.32 -20.18 12.35
CA THR A 167 23.62 -19.27 13.47
C THR A 167 24.26 -20.12 14.59
N PRO A 168 25.51 -19.84 14.99
CA PRO A 168 26.14 -20.53 16.09
C PRO A 168 25.33 -20.33 17.39
N PRO A 169 25.32 -21.35 18.31
CA PRO A 169 24.53 -21.32 19.54
C PRO A 169 24.78 -20.06 20.42
N THR A 170 25.99 -19.52 20.36
CA THR A 170 26.41 -18.32 21.10
C THR A 170 25.77 -17.05 20.60
N ALA A 171 25.46 -16.93 19.29
CA ALA A 171 24.82 -15.77 18.70
C ALA A 171 23.29 -15.75 18.91
N ARG A 172 22.71 -16.84 19.46
CA ARG A 172 21.29 -16.92 19.82
C ARG A 172 20.97 -16.38 21.21
N ARG A 173 21.99 -15.90 21.97
CA ARG A 173 21.75 -15.30 23.30
C ARG A 173 21.19 -13.90 23.15
N ALA A 174 20.00 -13.72 23.70
CA ALA A 174 19.42 -12.39 23.84
C ALA A 174 20.25 -11.57 24.84
N PRO A 175 20.41 -10.25 24.63
CA PRO A 175 20.96 -9.35 25.64
C PRO A 175 20.20 -9.49 26.97
N SER A 176 20.90 -9.57 28.09
CA SER A 176 20.34 -9.83 29.43
C SER A 176 19.31 -8.79 29.92
N ALA A 177 19.29 -7.63 29.32
CA ALA A 177 18.35 -6.52 29.65
C ALA A 177 17.03 -6.55 28.84
N LEU A 178 16.80 -7.57 28.00
CA LEU A 178 15.57 -7.63 27.20
C LEU A 178 14.46 -8.39 27.94
N PRO A 179 13.21 -7.90 27.89
CA PRO A 179 12.04 -8.66 28.31
C PRO A 179 11.98 -10.04 27.66
N ALA A 180 11.46 -11.04 28.39
CA ALA A 180 11.48 -12.46 27.95
C ALA A 180 10.84 -12.66 26.56
N TYR A 181 9.81 -11.92 26.21
CA TYR A 181 9.15 -12.02 24.93
C TYR A 181 10.04 -11.52 23.77
N LEU A 182 10.83 -10.45 23.96
CA LEU A 182 11.80 -10.00 22.96
C LEU A 182 13.01 -10.93 22.86
N ALA A 183 13.35 -11.61 23.95
CA ALA A 183 14.40 -12.63 23.93
C ALA A 183 14.11 -13.80 22.98
N ASN A 184 12.83 -14.15 22.80
CA ASN A 184 12.42 -15.18 21.85
C ASN A 184 12.67 -14.79 20.38
N LEU A 185 12.68 -13.50 20.03
CA LEU A 185 12.99 -13.06 18.68
C LEU A 185 14.42 -13.39 18.26
N PHE A 186 15.35 -13.47 19.22
CA PHE A 186 16.75 -13.84 18.95
C PHE A 186 16.95 -15.32 18.64
N ARG A 187 15.92 -16.16 18.89
CA ARG A 187 15.92 -17.59 18.52
C ARG A 187 15.47 -17.80 17.08
N LEU A 188 14.79 -16.82 16.47
CA LEU A 188 14.36 -16.93 15.08
C LEU A 188 15.57 -16.93 14.16
N PRO A 189 15.60 -17.84 13.17
CA PRO A 189 16.69 -17.90 12.21
C PRO A 189 16.66 -16.68 11.29
N LEU A 190 17.84 -16.24 10.85
CA LEU A 190 17.98 -15.16 9.88
C LEU A 190 18.02 -15.73 8.47
N LEU A 191 17.41 -15.06 7.52
CA LEU A 191 17.44 -15.44 6.12
C LEU A 191 18.84 -15.23 5.52
N THR A 192 19.21 -16.12 4.58
CA THR A 192 20.31 -15.87 3.64
C THR A 192 19.83 -14.89 2.56
N PRO A 193 20.71 -14.21 1.80
CA PRO A 193 20.29 -13.40 0.65
C PRO A 193 19.51 -14.21 -0.39
N GLU A 194 19.93 -15.46 -0.62
CA GLU A 194 19.26 -16.39 -1.52
C GLU A 194 17.89 -16.82 -0.97
N GLY A 195 17.81 -17.10 0.34
CA GLY A 195 16.55 -17.44 1.01
C GLY A 195 15.56 -16.27 0.98
N GLU A 196 16.03 -15.04 1.16
CA GLU A 196 15.23 -13.83 1.03
C GLU A 196 14.64 -13.73 -0.39
N PHE A 197 15.48 -13.87 -1.42
CA PHE A 197 15.04 -13.85 -2.82
C PHE A 197 14.00 -14.95 -3.11
N ILE A 198 14.25 -16.20 -2.65
CA ILE A 198 13.34 -17.33 -2.85
C ILE A 198 11.97 -17.05 -2.22
N LEU A 199 11.92 -16.62 -0.95
CA LEU A 199 10.65 -16.37 -0.26
C LEU A 199 9.87 -15.20 -0.90
N PHE A 200 10.52 -14.10 -1.29
CA PHE A 200 9.86 -13.01 -2.00
C PHE A 200 9.32 -13.45 -3.36
N ARG A 201 10.09 -14.27 -4.09
CA ARG A 201 9.69 -14.85 -5.38
C ARG A 201 8.47 -15.76 -5.22
N GLN A 202 8.47 -16.65 -4.22
CA GLN A 202 7.34 -17.55 -3.91
C GLN A 202 6.08 -16.77 -3.56
N MET A 203 6.18 -15.81 -2.64
CA MET A 203 5.05 -14.96 -2.23
C MET A 203 4.43 -14.24 -3.44
N ASN A 204 5.26 -13.60 -4.27
CA ASN A 204 4.80 -12.85 -5.43
C ASN A 204 4.23 -13.76 -6.53
N TYR A 205 4.80 -14.95 -6.74
CA TYR A 205 4.28 -15.95 -7.67
C TYR A 205 2.88 -16.43 -7.27
N LEU A 206 2.67 -16.78 -6.00
CA LEU A 206 1.37 -17.21 -5.48
C LEU A 206 0.31 -16.10 -5.63
N ARG A 207 0.69 -14.85 -5.34
CA ARG A 207 -0.17 -13.68 -5.54
C ARG A 207 -0.48 -13.43 -7.02
N HIS A 208 0.52 -13.56 -7.89
CA HIS A 208 0.35 -13.44 -9.33
C HIS A 208 -0.64 -14.48 -9.87
N LYS A 209 -0.47 -15.75 -9.49
CA LYS A 209 -1.33 -16.85 -9.86
C LYS A 209 -2.77 -16.66 -9.39
N ALA A 210 -2.95 -16.24 -8.13
CA ALA A 210 -4.27 -15.92 -7.58
C ALA A 210 -4.92 -14.74 -8.33
N ARG A 211 -4.18 -13.67 -8.60
CA ARG A 211 -4.67 -12.51 -9.35
C ARG A 211 -5.11 -12.88 -10.76
N GLN A 212 -4.30 -13.64 -11.49
CA GLN A 212 -4.61 -14.10 -12.84
C GLN A 212 -5.90 -14.94 -12.86
N ALA A 213 -6.06 -15.85 -11.91
CA ALA A 213 -7.26 -16.65 -11.78
C ALA A 213 -8.51 -15.80 -11.45
N ILE A 214 -8.38 -14.80 -10.56
CA ILE A 214 -9.46 -13.87 -10.21
C ILE A 214 -9.86 -12.98 -11.40
N GLU A 215 -8.91 -12.54 -12.22
CA GLU A 215 -9.18 -11.75 -13.43
C GLU A 215 -9.94 -12.54 -14.50
N GLN A 216 -9.66 -13.85 -14.60
CA GLN A 216 -10.33 -14.77 -15.55
C GLN A 216 -11.65 -15.33 -15.02
N MET A 217 -11.87 -15.28 -13.71
CA MET A 217 -13.03 -15.85 -13.04
C MET A 217 -14.31 -15.05 -13.32
N ASP A 218 -15.39 -15.76 -13.68
CA ASP A 218 -16.75 -15.21 -13.65
C ASP A 218 -17.42 -15.52 -12.31
N PRO A 219 -17.77 -14.50 -11.51
CA PRO A 219 -18.38 -14.69 -10.19
C PRO A 219 -19.72 -15.45 -10.19
N ASP A 220 -20.42 -15.48 -11.29
CA ASP A 220 -21.75 -16.10 -11.36
C ASP A 220 -21.68 -17.60 -11.72
N THR A 221 -20.59 -18.06 -12.32
CA THR A 221 -20.41 -19.44 -12.78
C THR A 221 -19.29 -20.22 -12.11
N VAL A 222 -18.43 -19.54 -11.34
CA VAL A 222 -17.27 -20.14 -10.66
C VAL A 222 -17.67 -21.26 -9.70
N SER A 223 -16.89 -22.32 -9.66
CA SER A 223 -17.07 -23.42 -8.71
C SER A 223 -16.46 -23.12 -7.34
N ALA A 224 -17.03 -23.71 -6.28
CA ALA A 224 -16.47 -23.61 -4.94
C ALA A 224 -15.02 -24.15 -4.86
N ALA A 225 -14.74 -25.25 -5.59
CA ALA A 225 -13.39 -25.85 -5.64
C ALA A 225 -12.35 -24.89 -6.28
N GLU A 226 -12.75 -24.10 -7.25
CA GLU A 226 -11.88 -23.10 -7.87
C GLU A 226 -11.59 -21.93 -6.91
N LEU A 227 -12.60 -21.46 -6.19
CA LEU A 227 -12.41 -20.45 -5.15
C LEU A 227 -11.50 -20.96 -4.03
N ASP A 228 -11.71 -22.20 -3.56
CA ASP A 228 -10.90 -22.80 -2.50
C ASP A 228 -9.43 -22.90 -2.93
N ARG A 229 -9.16 -23.17 -4.21
CA ARG A 229 -7.82 -23.19 -4.78
C ARG A 229 -7.20 -21.78 -4.81
N ILE A 230 -7.95 -20.77 -5.26
CA ILE A 230 -7.48 -19.37 -5.29
C ILE A 230 -7.18 -18.86 -3.87
N GLU A 231 -8.09 -19.10 -2.93
CA GLU A 231 -7.88 -18.76 -1.53
C GLU A 231 -6.74 -19.56 -0.90
N GLY A 232 -6.52 -20.80 -1.35
CA GLY A 232 -5.38 -21.62 -0.99
C GLY A 232 -4.05 -20.95 -1.35
N TRP A 233 -3.91 -20.41 -2.56
CA TRP A 233 -2.73 -19.67 -2.96
C TRP A 233 -2.54 -18.38 -2.16
N LEU A 234 -3.62 -17.66 -1.86
CA LEU A 234 -3.54 -16.45 -1.04
C LEU A 234 -3.13 -16.77 0.40
N ARG A 235 -3.64 -17.87 1.00
CA ARG A 235 -3.21 -18.33 2.34
C ARG A 235 -1.74 -18.73 2.36
N GLN A 236 -1.27 -19.45 1.32
CA GLN A 236 0.13 -19.80 1.20
C GLN A 236 1.02 -18.57 1.04
N ALA A 237 0.61 -17.59 0.21
CA ALA A 237 1.33 -16.33 0.06
C ALA A 237 1.43 -15.55 1.39
N GLU A 238 0.35 -15.55 2.19
CA GLU A 238 0.35 -14.90 3.50
C GLU A 238 1.23 -15.67 4.53
N ALA A 239 1.28 -16.99 4.45
CA ALA A 239 2.18 -17.79 5.28
C ALA A 239 3.66 -17.46 4.97
N VAL A 240 4.03 -17.39 3.69
CA VAL A 240 5.39 -16.98 3.25
C VAL A 240 5.68 -15.53 3.67
N LYS A 241 4.74 -14.62 3.52
CA LYS A 241 4.87 -13.24 4.01
C LYS A 241 5.16 -13.20 5.51
N ASN A 242 4.42 -13.96 6.30
CA ASN A 242 4.63 -14.04 7.75
C ASN A 242 6.01 -14.58 8.10
N GLU A 243 6.52 -15.54 7.34
CA GLU A 243 7.88 -16.08 7.49
C GLU A 243 8.94 -14.99 7.24
N ILE A 244 8.80 -14.21 6.17
CA ILE A 244 9.67 -13.06 5.87
C ILE A 244 9.62 -12.03 7.00
N VAL A 245 8.42 -11.69 7.48
CA VAL A 245 8.24 -10.73 8.58
C VAL A 245 8.92 -11.25 9.85
N GLN A 246 8.68 -12.49 10.24
CA GLN A 246 9.26 -13.09 11.44
C GLN A 246 10.79 -13.08 11.42
N ALA A 247 11.41 -13.42 10.30
CA ALA A 247 12.86 -13.40 10.14
C ALA A 247 13.47 -11.99 10.31
N ASN A 248 12.66 -10.95 10.09
CA ASN A 248 13.07 -9.53 10.13
C ASN A 248 12.61 -8.75 11.38
N LEU A 249 11.90 -9.38 12.34
CA LEU A 249 11.46 -8.70 13.57
C LEU A 249 12.60 -8.13 14.40
N ARG A 250 13.77 -8.80 14.41
CA ARG A 250 14.97 -8.30 15.11
C ARG A 250 15.45 -6.95 14.60
N LEU A 251 15.30 -6.72 13.28
CA LEU A 251 15.62 -5.43 12.66
C LEU A 251 14.76 -4.30 13.25
N VAL A 252 13.45 -4.52 13.40
CA VAL A 252 12.54 -3.55 14.01
C VAL A 252 12.98 -3.18 15.44
N VAL A 253 13.26 -4.20 16.26
CA VAL A 253 13.72 -3.98 17.64
C VAL A 253 15.05 -3.19 17.69
N SER A 254 15.99 -3.52 16.79
CA SER A 254 17.26 -2.80 16.69
C SER A 254 17.07 -1.34 16.31
N ILE A 255 16.19 -1.04 15.36
CA ILE A 255 15.90 0.34 14.94
C ILE A 255 15.14 1.08 16.05
N ALA A 256 14.10 0.47 16.66
CA ALA A 256 13.32 1.07 17.73
C ALA A 256 14.19 1.47 18.94
N LYS A 257 15.11 0.60 19.37
CA LYS A 257 16.05 0.91 20.45
C LYS A 257 16.93 2.14 20.19
N ARG A 258 17.29 2.39 18.93
CA ARG A 258 18.11 3.56 18.56
C ARG A 258 17.30 4.85 18.45
N HIS A 259 15.98 4.75 18.32
CA HIS A 259 15.08 5.90 18.10
C HIS A 259 14.17 6.18 19.29
N VAL A 260 14.15 5.30 20.32
CA VAL A 260 13.36 5.51 21.52
C VAL A 260 13.85 6.76 22.25
N GLN A 261 12.92 7.62 22.61
CA GLN A 261 13.21 8.86 23.32
C GLN A 261 12.79 8.75 24.81
N PRO A 262 13.30 9.59 25.70
CA PRO A 262 12.82 9.68 27.07
C PRO A 262 11.29 9.88 27.08
N ARG A 263 10.58 9.15 27.94
CA ARG A 263 9.12 9.14 28.08
C ARG A 263 8.34 8.47 26.91
N GLN A 264 9.02 7.82 25.95
CA GLN A 264 8.36 7.06 24.90
C GLN A 264 8.39 5.57 25.22
N ASP A 265 7.27 4.88 25.02
CA ASP A 265 7.22 3.43 25.20
C ASP A 265 7.91 2.72 24.02
N LEU A 266 8.94 1.94 24.35
CA LEU A 266 9.66 1.12 23.38
C LEU A 266 8.73 0.12 22.68
N PHE A 267 7.72 -0.41 23.38
CA PHE A 267 6.79 -1.40 22.80
C PHE A 267 5.84 -0.79 21.79
N GLU A 268 5.37 0.43 22.03
CA GLU A 268 4.58 1.21 21.08
C GLU A 268 5.39 1.42 19.79
N LEU A 269 6.64 1.85 19.94
CA LEU A 269 7.52 2.06 18.80
C LEU A 269 7.83 0.78 18.04
N ILE A 270 8.01 -0.36 18.72
CA ILE A 270 8.16 -1.68 18.09
C ILE A 270 6.87 -2.05 17.33
N SER A 271 5.70 -1.81 17.89
CA SER A 271 4.42 -2.09 17.22
C SER A 271 4.26 -1.29 15.94
N ASP A 272 4.54 0.01 15.96
CA ASP A 272 4.55 0.88 14.79
C ASP A 272 5.56 0.43 13.74
N GLY A 273 6.73 0.02 14.20
CA GLY A 273 7.79 -0.54 13.37
C GLY A 273 7.37 -1.84 12.68
N ASN A 274 6.68 -2.73 13.39
CA ASN A 274 6.16 -4.00 12.84
C ASN A 274 5.12 -3.74 11.75
N VAL A 275 4.21 -2.78 11.94
CA VAL A 275 3.25 -2.38 10.89
C VAL A 275 3.99 -1.85 9.66
N SER A 276 5.06 -1.08 9.86
CA SER A 276 5.87 -0.55 8.77
C SER A 276 6.64 -1.65 8.05
N LEU A 277 7.17 -2.63 8.79
CA LEU A 277 7.83 -3.83 8.24
C LEU A 277 6.87 -4.64 7.36
N MET A 278 5.65 -4.93 7.84
CA MET A 278 4.64 -5.65 7.05
C MET A 278 4.30 -4.93 5.74
N ARG A 279 4.15 -3.60 5.78
CA ARG A 279 3.93 -2.78 4.59
C ARG A 279 5.16 -2.76 3.67
N ALA A 280 6.36 -2.81 4.24
CA ALA A 280 7.59 -2.88 3.45
C ALA A 280 7.69 -4.20 2.70
N VAL A 281 7.32 -5.34 3.32
CA VAL A 281 7.28 -6.66 2.64
C VAL A 281 6.34 -6.63 1.44
N ASP A 282 5.15 -6.02 1.58
CA ASP A 282 4.18 -5.95 0.46
C ASP A 282 4.68 -5.10 -0.73
N LYS A 283 5.55 -4.12 -0.48
CA LYS A 283 5.99 -3.14 -1.50
C LYS A 283 7.40 -3.36 -2.00
N PHE A 284 8.12 -4.31 -1.42
CA PHE A 284 9.51 -4.54 -1.81
C PHE A 284 9.63 -5.21 -3.17
N ASP A 285 10.43 -4.60 -4.04
CA ASP A 285 10.75 -5.11 -5.36
C ASP A 285 12.07 -5.91 -5.30
N TYR A 286 11.95 -7.22 -5.11
CA TYR A 286 13.07 -8.14 -4.98
C TYR A 286 13.86 -8.33 -6.29
N THR A 287 13.29 -7.94 -7.45
CA THR A 287 13.94 -8.09 -8.76
C THR A 287 15.08 -7.11 -8.97
N ARG A 288 15.15 -6.05 -8.15
CA ARG A 288 16.19 -5.01 -8.23
C ARG A 288 17.53 -5.41 -7.62
N GLY A 289 17.62 -6.56 -6.98
CA GLY A 289 18.87 -7.05 -6.39
C GLY A 289 19.32 -6.36 -5.09
N PHE A 290 18.49 -5.49 -4.49
CA PHE A 290 18.78 -4.86 -3.21
C PHE A 290 18.40 -5.78 -2.05
N LYS A 291 19.12 -5.66 -0.92
CA LYS A 291 18.76 -6.37 0.32
C LYS A 291 17.46 -5.79 0.90
N PHE A 292 16.55 -6.65 1.33
CA PHE A 292 15.30 -6.23 1.96
C PHE A 292 15.53 -5.39 3.22
N SER A 293 16.53 -5.76 4.04
CA SER A 293 16.86 -5.05 5.27
C SER A 293 17.13 -3.54 5.06
N THR A 294 17.79 -3.17 3.94
CA THR A 294 18.04 -1.76 3.59
C THR A 294 16.73 -1.02 3.32
N TYR A 295 15.85 -1.59 2.52
CA TYR A 295 14.54 -1.01 2.22
C TYR A 295 13.65 -0.93 3.47
N ALA A 296 13.58 -2.01 4.24
CA ALA A 296 12.79 -2.09 5.46
C ALA A 296 13.26 -1.08 6.51
N SER A 297 14.58 -0.94 6.70
CA SER A 297 15.15 0.06 7.63
C SER A 297 14.71 1.47 7.26
N TRP A 298 14.80 1.83 5.97
CA TRP A 298 14.34 3.12 5.51
C TRP A 298 12.83 3.34 5.72
N ALA A 299 12.00 2.33 5.43
CA ALA A 299 10.56 2.39 5.61
C ALA A 299 10.17 2.58 7.08
N ILE A 300 10.84 1.86 8.00
CA ILE A 300 10.62 1.95 9.45
C ILE A 300 11.05 3.33 9.96
N MET A 301 12.26 3.79 9.61
CA MET A 301 12.75 5.10 10.03
C MET A 301 11.87 6.24 9.52
N LYS A 302 11.40 6.16 8.27
CA LYS A 302 10.47 7.14 7.71
C LYS A 302 9.14 7.18 8.47
N ASN A 303 8.65 6.02 8.93
CA ASN A 303 7.44 5.98 9.77
C ASN A 303 7.70 6.62 11.13
N PHE A 304 8.80 6.28 11.79
CA PHE A 304 9.17 6.89 13.10
C PHE A 304 9.32 8.40 13.02
N ALA A 305 9.92 8.92 11.96
CA ALA A 305 10.02 10.36 11.73
C ALA A 305 8.65 11.07 11.64
N ARG A 306 7.58 10.33 11.33
CA ARG A 306 6.21 10.86 11.28
C ARG A 306 5.43 10.61 12.57
N SER A 307 5.53 9.41 13.15
CA SER A 307 4.74 9.01 14.33
C SER A 307 5.27 9.66 15.62
N ILE A 308 6.58 9.80 15.80
CA ILE A 308 7.17 10.39 17.02
C ILE A 308 6.67 11.82 17.28
N PRO A 309 6.70 12.78 16.32
CA PRO A 309 6.16 14.12 16.52
C PRO A 309 4.65 14.15 16.76
N GLU A 310 3.92 13.20 16.18
CA GLU A 310 2.46 13.12 16.28
C GLU A 310 2.04 12.60 17.66
N SER A 311 2.70 11.57 18.17
CA SER A 311 2.51 11.06 19.54
C SER A 311 2.83 12.13 20.61
N ARG A 312 3.85 12.96 20.39
CA ARG A 312 4.15 14.11 21.26
C ARG A 312 3.01 15.12 21.29
N ARG A 313 2.48 15.52 20.14
CA ARG A 313 1.34 16.46 20.08
C ARG A 313 0.09 15.90 20.75
N HIS A 314 -0.12 14.59 20.71
CA HIS A 314 -1.19 13.93 21.44
C HIS A 314 -0.94 13.93 22.94
N ALA A 315 0.24 13.55 23.39
CA ALA A 315 0.62 13.59 24.81
C ALA A 315 0.53 15.01 25.39
N ASP A 316 1.02 16.02 24.66
CA ASP A 316 0.97 17.43 25.08
C ASP A 316 -0.47 17.96 25.18
N ARG A 317 -1.40 17.48 24.35
CA ARG A 317 -2.84 17.86 24.45
C ARG A 317 -3.56 17.23 25.64
N TYR A 318 -3.14 16.06 26.10
CA TYR A 318 -3.75 15.39 27.26
C TYR A 318 -3.14 15.86 28.60
N GLN A 319 -2.00 16.54 28.59
CA GLN A 319 -1.33 17.04 29.81
C GLN A 319 -1.82 18.41 30.30
N THR A 320 -2.67 19.11 29.57
CA THR A 320 -3.21 20.43 29.98
C THR A 320 -4.16 20.42 31.17
N GLY A 321 -4.27 19.33 31.93
CA GLY A 321 -5.11 19.24 33.14
C GLY A 321 -4.39 19.05 34.48
N TRP A 322 -3.04 18.86 34.47
CA TRP A 322 -2.29 18.48 35.68
C TRP A 322 -0.98 19.26 35.91
N ASP A 323 -0.75 20.34 35.18
CA ASP A 323 0.51 21.11 35.23
C ASP A 323 0.76 21.87 36.53
N GLU A 324 -0.21 22.01 37.42
CA GLU A 324 -0.06 22.82 38.65
C GLU A 324 0.57 22.05 39.82
N VAL A 325 0.81 20.73 39.72
CA VAL A 325 1.35 19.90 40.82
C VAL A 325 2.79 19.46 40.58
N LEU A 326 3.35 19.58 39.39
CA LEU A 326 4.67 19.06 39.02
C LEU A 326 5.79 20.14 38.88
N GLU A 327 5.47 21.41 39.04
CA GLU A 327 6.49 22.49 39.04
C GLU A 327 7.44 22.51 40.26
N THR A 328 7.23 21.60 41.23
CA THR A 328 8.04 21.59 42.46
C THR A 328 9.16 20.55 42.49
N VAL A 329 9.33 19.76 41.42
CA VAL A 329 10.46 18.82 41.32
C VAL A 329 11.25 19.15 40.06
N GLY A 330 12.34 19.92 40.26
CA GLY A 330 13.25 20.32 39.21
C GLY A 330 13.82 19.13 38.45
N ALA A 331 13.35 18.95 37.22
CA ALA A 331 13.95 18.09 36.21
C ALA A 331 14.42 18.99 35.07
N THR A 332 15.71 19.21 35.00
CA THR A 332 16.41 19.84 33.89
C THR A 332 16.06 19.12 32.56
N PRO A 333 15.67 19.81 31.51
CA PRO A 333 15.41 19.17 30.23
C PRO A 333 16.69 18.58 29.64
N PRO A 334 16.69 17.35 29.10
CA PRO A 334 17.86 16.83 28.41
C PRO A 334 17.88 17.39 26.97
N GLU A 335 18.35 18.61 26.80
CA GLU A 335 18.68 19.19 25.49
C GLU A 335 19.96 18.60 24.87
N GLU A 336 20.74 17.84 25.63
CA GLU A 336 22.08 17.43 25.21
C GLU A 336 22.15 16.22 24.29
N HIS A 337 21.15 15.34 24.27
CA HIS A 337 21.22 14.12 23.41
C HIS A 337 20.81 14.31 21.94
N ASN A 338 20.03 15.34 21.63
CA ASN A 338 19.73 15.69 20.24
C ASN A 338 20.93 16.33 19.52
N GLY A 339 21.77 17.05 20.25
CA GLY A 339 22.97 17.68 19.71
C GLY A 339 24.04 16.67 19.29
N GLU A 340 24.28 15.64 20.10
CA GLU A 340 25.28 14.59 19.79
C GLU A 340 24.84 13.72 18.61
N TYR A 341 23.58 13.32 18.54
CA TYR A 341 23.05 12.54 17.43
C TYR A 341 23.07 13.34 16.11
N LEU A 342 22.60 14.58 16.14
CA LEU A 342 22.69 15.48 14.98
C LEU A 342 24.15 15.74 14.59
N ALA A 343 25.06 15.84 15.55
CA ALA A 343 26.49 16.00 15.29
C ALA A 343 27.12 14.72 14.70
N VAL A 344 26.64 13.52 15.09
CA VAL A 344 27.07 12.23 14.50
C VAL A 344 26.54 12.09 13.08
N VAL A 345 25.25 12.35 12.86
CA VAL A 345 24.65 12.33 11.53
C VAL A 345 25.30 13.37 10.60
N ARG A 346 25.54 14.58 11.11
CA ARG A 346 26.21 15.64 10.36
C ARG A 346 27.65 15.27 10.00
N ARG A 347 28.41 14.68 10.92
CA ARG A 347 29.76 14.18 10.66
C ARG A 347 29.81 13.03 9.65
N SER A 348 28.83 12.11 9.71
CA SER A 348 28.71 11.03 8.72
C SER A 348 28.35 11.58 7.33
N LEU A 349 27.37 12.49 7.27
CA LEU A 349 26.99 13.18 6.05
C LEU A 349 28.16 13.98 5.44
N ASP A 350 28.92 14.71 6.27
CA ASP A 350 30.09 15.48 5.80
C ASP A 350 31.19 14.55 5.28
N ARG A 351 31.41 13.39 5.90
CA ARG A 351 32.35 12.37 5.40
C ARG A 351 31.92 11.83 4.04
N MET A 352 30.64 11.45 3.90
CA MET A 352 30.08 10.97 2.64
C MET A 352 30.14 12.05 1.55
N LEU A 353 29.80 13.28 1.86
CA LEU A 353 29.93 14.39 0.92
C LEU A 353 31.40 14.69 0.54
N ALA A 354 32.36 14.33 1.41
CA ALA A 354 33.80 14.52 1.12
C ALA A 354 34.31 13.60 0.01
N THR A 355 33.67 12.46 -0.25
CA THR A 355 34.02 11.53 -1.34
C THR A 355 33.61 12.07 -2.74
N LEU A 356 32.72 13.06 -2.77
CA LEU A 356 32.25 13.66 -4.01
C LEU A 356 33.21 14.73 -4.57
N ASP A 357 33.20 14.91 -5.88
CA ASP A 357 33.86 16.04 -6.51
C ASP A 357 33.43 17.39 -5.91
N PRO A 358 34.30 18.40 -5.75
CA PRO A 358 33.95 19.69 -5.15
C PRO A 358 32.71 20.34 -5.75
N ARG A 359 32.50 20.15 -7.06
CA ARG A 359 31.36 20.70 -7.80
C ARG A 359 30.06 19.93 -7.51
N GLU A 360 30.11 18.61 -7.47
CA GLU A 360 28.98 17.74 -7.11
C GLU A 360 28.56 18.00 -5.65
N ARG A 361 29.52 18.10 -4.73
CA ARG A 361 29.29 18.44 -3.31
C ARG A 361 28.60 19.78 -3.14
N ALA A 362 29.07 20.82 -3.83
CA ALA A 362 28.48 22.15 -3.75
C ALA A 362 27.05 22.20 -4.31
N ILE A 363 26.75 21.44 -5.38
CA ILE A 363 25.40 21.31 -5.93
C ILE A 363 24.46 20.65 -4.91
N LEU A 364 24.84 19.52 -4.31
CA LEU A 364 24.01 18.85 -3.30
C LEU A 364 23.81 19.72 -2.05
N ARG A 365 24.85 20.38 -1.54
CA ARG A 365 24.72 21.28 -0.38
C ARG A 365 23.70 22.39 -0.63
N GLN A 366 23.74 23.03 -1.79
CA GLN A 366 22.78 24.08 -2.13
C GLN A 366 21.38 23.54 -2.45
N ARG A 367 21.29 22.36 -3.07
CA ARG A 367 20.03 21.74 -3.45
C ARG A 367 19.19 21.36 -2.22
N TYR A 368 19.85 20.82 -1.19
CA TYR A 368 19.21 20.32 0.02
C TYR A 368 19.33 21.27 1.21
N GLY A 369 19.91 22.44 1.04
CA GLY A 369 20.06 23.42 2.13
C GLY A 369 20.97 22.93 3.25
N LEU A 370 22.04 22.20 2.94
CA LEU A 370 22.99 21.65 3.90
C LEU A 370 24.06 22.67 4.33
N ASP A 371 24.07 23.85 3.73
CA ASP A 371 24.89 24.98 4.17
C ASP A 371 24.22 25.72 5.33
N ASP A 372 24.99 26.44 6.15
CA ASP A 372 24.50 27.17 7.33
C ASP A 372 23.45 28.25 7.01
N ALA A 373 23.25 28.61 5.74
CA ALA A 373 22.19 29.50 5.25
C ALA A 373 20.85 28.80 4.99
N GLY A 374 20.73 27.48 5.15
CA GLY A 374 19.55 26.68 5.43
C GLY A 374 18.42 26.57 4.39
N ALA A 375 18.37 27.31 3.30
CA ALA A 375 17.25 27.25 2.36
C ALA A 375 17.59 26.42 1.11
N PRO A 376 16.80 25.36 0.79
CA PRO A 376 16.98 24.57 -0.45
C PRO A 376 16.79 25.44 -1.69
N ARG A 377 17.66 25.25 -2.69
CA ARG A 377 17.59 25.97 -3.97
C ARG A 377 17.04 25.11 -5.10
N THR A 378 16.41 25.75 -6.08
CA THR A 378 15.92 25.05 -7.28
C THR A 378 17.09 24.75 -8.23
N LEU A 379 16.93 23.74 -9.10
CA LEU A 379 17.93 23.39 -10.12
C LEU A 379 18.29 24.56 -11.03
N GLU A 380 17.32 25.44 -11.28
CA GLU A 380 17.50 26.62 -12.11
C GLU A 380 18.36 27.69 -11.43
N GLN A 381 18.11 27.98 -10.16
CA GLN A 381 18.91 28.88 -9.35
C GLN A 381 20.38 28.40 -9.20
N ILE A 382 20.54 27.08 -9.02
CA ILE A 382 21.86 26.46 -8.97
C ILE A 382 22.55 26.56 -10.34
N GLY A 383 21.83 26.30 -11.43
CA GLY A 383 22.33 26.43 -12.79
C GLY A 383 22.85 27.82 -13.10
N GLN A 384 22.09 28.86 -12.77
CA GLN A 384 22.49 30.26 -12.92
C GLN A 384 23.78 30.59 -12.15
N ARG A 385 23.90 30.08 -10.89
CA ARG A 385 25.09 30.34 -10.07
C ARG A 385 26.35 29.64 -10.57
N PHE A 386 26.23 28.44 -11.13
CA PHE A 386 27.36 27.65 -11.67
C PHE A 386 27.61 27.86 -13.16
N GLY A 387 26.84 28.72 -13.84
CA GLY A 387 26.96 28.98 -15.27
C GLY A 387 26.63 27.77 -16.14
N VAL A 388 25.69 26.91 -15.71
CA VAL A 388 25.30 25.69 -16.44
C VAL A 388 23.79 25.60 -16.59
N SER A 389 23.32 24.81 -17.56
CA SER A 389 21.87 24.59 -17.75
C SER A 389 21.27 23.79 -16.60
N LYS A 390 19.98 24.01 -16.37
CA LYS A 390 19.15 23.22 -15.41
C LYS A 390 19.33 21.71 -15.59
N GLU A 391 19.35 21.26 -16.85
CA GLU A 391 19.52 19.84 -17.17
C GLU A 391 20.92 19.33 -16.81
N ARG A 392 21.94 20.15 -16.96
CA ARG A 392 23.30 19.80 -16.56
C ARG A 392 23.42 19.67 -15.03
N VAL A 393 22.73 20.54 -14.27
CA VAL A 393 22.66 20.42 -12.80
C VAL A 393 21.96 19.13 -12.40
N ARG A 394 20.86 18.77 -13.07
CA ARG A 394 20.11 17.52 -12.82
C ARG A 394 20.97 16.28 -13.05
N GLN A 395 21.78 16.28 -14.13
CA GLN A 395 22.72 15.18 -14.43
C GLN A 395 23.79 15.05 -13.35
N LEU A 396 24.35 16.17 -12.89
CA LEU A 396 25.36 16.19 -11.82
C LEU A 396 24.78 15.75 -10.49
N GLU A 397 23.55 16.20 -10.15
CA GLU A 397 22.81 15.74 -8.96
C GLU A 397 22.60 14.23 -8.99
N SER A 398 22.06 13.68 -10.09
CA SER A 398 21.83 12.24 -10.25
C SER A 398 23.12 11.43 -10.14
N ARG A 399 24.22 11.91 -10.73
CA ARG A 399 25.53 11.26 -10.64
C ARG A 399 26.08 11.27 -9.23
N ALA A 400 25.98 12.39 -8.53
CA ALA A 400 26.44 12.54 -7.16
C ALA A 400 25.64 11.65 -6.20
N LEU A 401 24.30 11.60 -6.35
CA LEU A 401 23.45 10.71 -5.57
C LEU A 401 23.73 9.23 -5.83
N ALA A 402 24.06 8.84 -7.06
CA ALA A 402 24.45 7.47 -7.39
C ALA A 402 25.79 7.07 -6.73
N LYS A 403 26.78 7.97 -6.70
CA LYS A 403 28.03 7.74 -5.97
C LYS A 403 27.80 7.57 -4.47
N LEU A 404 27.06 8.49 -3.85
CA LEU A 404 26.71 8.42 -2.43
C LEU A 404 25.93 7.15 -2.06
N ARG A 405 25.10 6.64 -2.97
CA ARG A 405 24.35 5.40 -2.75
C ARG A 405 25.28 4.20 -2.70
N GLY A 406 26.29 4.12 -3.58
CA GLY A 406 27.30 3.06 -3.56
C GLY A 406 28.14 3.09 -2.27
N ASP A 407 28.57 4.28 -1.85
CA ASP A 407 29.34 4.46 -0.61
C ASP A 407 28.50 4.11 0.64
N PHE A 408 27.19 4.48 0.64
CA PHE A 408 26.28 4.16 1.73
C PHE A 408 25.98 2.66 1.83
N GLU A 409 25.89 1.95 0.71
CA GLU A 409 25.68 0.50 0.70
C GLU A 409 26.89 -0.23 1.29
N ALA A 410 28.11 0.25 1.02
CA ALA A 410 29.34 -0.28 1.62
C ALA A 410 29.44 0.00 3.14
N GLU A 411 29.06 1.21 3.58
CA GLU A 411 29.10 1.60 5.01
C GLU A 411 27.97 0.97 5.82
N ALA A 412 26.79 0.74 5.19
CA ALA A 412 25.67 0.01 5.79
C ALA A 412 25.98 -1.47 6.01
N GLU A 413 26.81 -2.08 5.16
CA GLU A 413 27.31 -3.44 5.36
C GLU A 413 28.21 -3.54 6.59
N GLU A 414 29.04 -2.55 6.84
CA GLU A 414 29.91 -2.47 8.00
C GLU A 414 29.14 -2.27 9.31
N LEU A 415 28.04 -1.49 9.29
CA LEU A 415 27.18 -1.20 10.44
C LEU A 415 26.20 -2.34 10.79
N VAL A 416 25.87 -3.20 9.84
CA VAL A 416 24.96 -4.36 10.03
C VAL A 416 25.75 -5.64 10.32
N GLY A 417 27.03 -5.68 9.97
CA GLY A 417 27.95 -6.80 10.21
C GLY A 417 28.64 -6.79 11.58
N ALA A 418 28.51 -5.72 12.37
CA ALA A 418 29.01 -5.60 13.76
C ALA A 418 27.83 -5.80 14.81
#